data_8749e76a80022edbcb218bc1701f1d85
#
_entry.id   8749e76a80022edbcb218bc1701f1d85
#
_cell.length_a   1.000
_cell.length_b   1.000
_cell.length_c   1.000
_cell.angle_alpha   90.00
_cell.angle_beta   90.00
_cell.angle_gamma   90.00
#
_symmetry.space_group_name_H-M   'P 1'
#
loop_
_entity.id
_entity.type
_entity.pdbx_description
1 polymer ?
#
loop_
_entity_poly.entity_id
_entity_poly.type
_entity_poly.pdbx_seq_one_letter_code
_entity_poly.pdbx_strand_id
1 'polypeptide(L)'
;ECTLAVYFDLAADKQAVADQLAQMVHQNGDRLTTGFVGTPYLLYALSQNGHADVAYTLLLQEAFPSWLYAVNHGATTVWEHWDGRREDGTFWSADMNSFNHYAYGSVAGWVFEEAAGITPAEPGFARVRIAPRPDARLGALRAVVDTPFGRVSSAWSYEDQRVRYEITTPVEAELVINGRTQRVPAGTYLL
;
A
#
# COMPACT_ATOMS: atom_id res chain seq x y z
N GLU A 1 -18.23 1.08 4.71
CA GLU A 1 -18.36 1.36 6.16
C GLU A 1 -17.28 0.63 6.97
N CYS A 2 -17.09 -0.71 6.85
CA CYS A 2 -16.09 -1.48 7.59
C CYS A 2 -14.68 -0.89 7.51
N THR A 3 -14.23 -0.49 6.33
CA THR A 3 -12.91 0.12 6.11
C THR A 3 -12.64 1.31 7.03
N LEU A 4 -13.58 2.26 7.11
CA LEU A 4 -13.43 3.45 7.94
C LEU A 4 -13.55 3.12 9.43
N ALA A 5 -14.44 2.18 9.79
CA ALA A 5 -14.61 1.74 11.17
C ALA A 5 -13.31 1.11 11.71
N VAL A 6 -12.63 0.31 10.89
CA VAL A 6 -11.35 -0.32 11.24
C VAL A 6 -10.22 0.72 11.28
N TYR A 7 -10.08 1.52 10.23
CA TYR A 7 -8.97 2.45 10.09
C TYR A 7 -8.98 3.54 11.18
N PHE A 8 -10.15 4.10 11.48
CA PHE A 8 -10.31 5.16 12.48
C PHE A 8 -10.62 4.65 13.90
N ASP A 9 -10.47 3.33 14.13
CA ASP A 9 -10.67 2.71 15.45
C ASP A 9 -12.05 2.97 16.07
N LEU A 10 -13.09 2.93 15.21
CA LEU A 10 -14.48 3.19 15.60
C LEU A 10 -15.26 1.90 15.90
N ALA A 11 -14.70 0.72 15.61
CA ALA A 11 -15.31 -0.56 15.83
C ALA A 11 -15.08 -1.04 17.26
N ALA A 12 -16.10 -1.53 17.94
CA ALA A 12 -15.97 -2.11 19.28
C ALA A 12 -15.11 -3.38 19.28
N ASP A 13 -15.20 -4.20 18.23
CA ASP A 13 -14.30 -5.33 17.95
C ASP A 13 -13.65 -5.09 16.58
N LYS A 14 -12.52 -4.41 16.62
CA LYS A 14 -11.77 -4.02 15.41
C LYS A 14 -11.32 -5.23 14.59
N GLN A 15 -10.86 -6.31 15.27
CA GLN A 15 -10.38 -7.49 14.58
C GLN A 15 -11.52 -8.20 13.86
N ALA A 16 -12.66 -8.40 14.52
CA ALA A 16 -13.81 -9.03 13.89
C ALA A 16 -14.31 -8.25 12.66
N VAL A 17 -14.29 -6.90 12.70
CA VAL A 17 -14.67 -6.08 11.55
C VAL A 17 -13.61 -6.12 10.45
N ALA A 18 -12.31 -6.24 10.78
CA ALA A 18 -11.24 -6.41 9.80
C ALA A 18 -11.33 -7.79 9.10
N ASP A 19 -11.61 -8.84 9.87
CA ASP A 19 -11.84 -10.19 9.32
C ASP A 19 -13.05 -10.21 8.39
N GLN A 20 -14.13 -9.55 8.79
CA GLN A 20 -15.31 -9.38 7.93
C GLN A 20 -14.97 -8.59 6.66
N LEU A 21 -14.15 -7.53 6.76
CA LEU A 21 -13.72 -6.75 5.59
C LEU A 21 -12.96 -7.62 4.61
N ALA A 22 -12.03 -8.46 5.09
CA ALA A 22 -11.29 -9.39 4.24
C ALA A 22 -12.21 -10.41 3.55
N GLN A 23 -13.18 -10.96 4.29
CA GLN A 23 -14.20 -11.86 3.72
C GLN A 23 -15.04 -11.16 2.64
N MET A 24 -15.43 -9.91 2.85
CA MET A 24 -16.18 -9.13 1.85
C MET A 24 -15.36 -8.92 0.57
N VAL A 25 -14.04 -8.70 0.67
CA VAL A 25 -13.16 -8.62 -0.52
C VAL A 25 -13.21 -9.92 -1.30
N HIS A 26 -13.05 -11.08 -0.64
CA HIS A 26 -13.12 -12.38 -1.31
C HIS A 26 -14.50 -12.66 -1.92
N GLN A 27 -15.59 -12.35 -1.22
CA GLN A 27 -16.95 -12.51 -1.72
C GLN A 27 -17.23 -11.66 -2.95
N ASN A 28 -16.53 -10.53 -3.11
CA ASN A 28 -16.61 -9.67 -4.29
C ASN A 28 -15.58 -10.05 -5.38
N GLY A 29 -14.99 -11.23 -5.32
CA GLY A 29 -14.05 -11.75 -6.31
C GLY A 29 -12.71 -11.02 -6.28
N ASP A 30 -12.23 -10.64 -5.09
CA ASP A 30 -10.95 -9.94 -4.88
C ASP A 30 -10.83 -8.61 -5.64
N ARG A 31 -11.93 -7.86 -5.70
CA ARG A 31 -12.05 -6.60 -6.43
C ARG A 31 -12.39 -5.43 -5.52
N LEU A 32 -12.01 -4.24 -5.96
CA LEU A 32 -12.34 -3.01 -5.26
C LEU A 32 -13.85 -2.72 -5.36
N THR A 33 -14.44 -2.37 -4.22
CA THR A 33 -15.84 -1.94 -4.11
C THR A 33 -15.96 -0.56 -3.47
N THR A 34 -14.82 0.07 -3.18
CA THR A 34 -14.76 1.39 -2.54
C THR A 34 -14.57 2.49 -3.58
N GLY A 35 -15.15 3.64 -3.27
CA GLY A 35 -14.92 4.91 -3.98
C GLY A 35 -13.89 5.78 -3.24
N PHE A 36 -13.87 7.08 -3.53
CA PHE A 36 -12.88 8.05 -3.05
C PHE A 36 -12.72 8.10 -1.53
N VAL A 37 -13.81 7.90 -0.77
CA VAL A 37 -13.78 7.95 0.70
C VAL A 37 -13.17 6.70 1.32
N GLY A 38 -13.39 5.53 0.74
CA GLY A 38 -12.94 4.25 1.32
C GLY A 38 -11.58 3.77 0.81
N THR A 39 -11.29 4.00 -0.48
CA THR A 39 -10.10 3.47 -1.13
C THR A 39 -8.77 3.90 -0.47
N PRO A 40 -8.60 5.16 0.00
CA PRO A 40 -7.36 5.58 0.66
C PRO A 40 -7.01 4.78 1.91
N TYR A 41 -8.00 4.21 2.57
CA TYR A 41 -7.85 3.53 3.86
C TYR A 41 -7.94 2.01 3.78
N LEU A 42 -8.44 1.47 2.66
CA LEU A 42 -8.76 0.05 2.53
C LEU A 42 -7.57 -0.86 2.76
N LEU A 43 -6.46 -0.60 2.07
CA LEU A 43 -5.28 -1.45 2.17
C LEU A 43 -4.63 -1.35 3.55
N TYR A 44 -4.67 -0.17 4.19
CA TYR A 44 -4.20 0.00 5.58
C TYR A 44 -5.09 -0.77 6.56
N ALA A 45 -6.42 -0.65 6.43
CA ALA A 45 -7.35 -1.36 7.30
C ALA A 45 -7.15 -2.88 7.24
N LEU A 46 -6.82 -3.41 6.08
CA LEU A 46 -6.49 -4.82 5.88
C LEU A 46 -5.10 -5.17 6.45
N SER A 47 -4.05 -4.51 5.97
CA SER A 47 -2.66 -4.89 6.27
C SER A 47 -2.28 -4.71 7.73
N GLN A 48 -2.82 -3.68 8.41
CA GLN A 48 -2.54 -3.41 9.82
C GLN A 48 -3.30 -4.34 10.78
N ASN A 49 -4.27 -5.10 10.26
CA ASN A 49 -5.08 -6.03 11.04
C ASN A 49 -4.95 -7.50 10.57
N GLY A 50 -3.77 -7.88 10.07
CA GLY A 50 -3.44 -9.27 9.78
C GLY A 50 -3.77 -9.77 8.37
N HIS A 51 -4.35 -8.92 7.50
CA HIS A 51 -4.78 -9.27 6.14
C HIS A 51 -3.92 -8.58 5.06
N ALA A 52 -2.60 -8.56 5.23
CA ALA A 52 -1.68 -7.97 4.26
C ALA A 52 -1.72 -8.70 2.91
N ASP A 53 -1.94 -10.00 2.91
CA ASP A 53 -2.13 -10.83 1.72
C ASP A 53 -3.34 -10.40 0.90
N VAL A 54 -4.45 -10.05 1.55
CA VAL A 54 -5.66 -9.52 0.89
C VAL A 54 -5.40 -8.12 0.33
N ALA A 55 -4.65 -7.27 1.05
CA ALA A 55 -4.26 -5.96 0.55
C ALA A 55 -3.42 -6.08 -0.74
N TYR A 56 -2.44 -6.99 -0.77
CA TYR A 56 -1.67 -7.27 -1.98
C TYR A 56 -2.52 -7.90 -3.09
N THR A 57 -3.49 -8.73 -2.77
CA THR A 57 -4.43 -9.28 -3.76
C THR A 57 -5.18 -8.16 -4.47
N LEU A 58 -5.66 -7.15 -3.74
CA LEU A 58 -6.30 -5.98 -4.32
C LEU A 58 -5.33 -5.11 -5.13
N LEU A 59 -4.11 -4.89 -4.62
CA LEU A 59 -3.09 -4.10 -5.31
C LEU A 59 -2.71 -4.70 -6.67
N LEU A 60 -2.58 -6.02 -6.73
CA LEU A 60 -2.12 -6.77 -7.91
C LEU A 60 -3.28 -7.27 -8.79
N GLN A 61 -4.53 -6.93 -8.46
CA GLN A 61 -5.70 -7.27 -9.28
C GLN A 61 -5.66 -6.54 -10.62
N GLU A 62 -5.82 -7.28 -11.71
CA GLU A 62 -5.85 -6.73 -13.07
C GLU A 62 -7.26 -6.53 -13.63
N ALA A 63 -8.25 -7.30 -13.10
CA ALA A 63 -9.62 -7.18 -13.56
C ALA A 63 -10.32 -5.96 -12.97
N PHE A 64 -11.23 -5.36 -13.72
CA PHE A 64 -12.08 -4.26 -13.27
C PHE A 64 -12.95 -4.64 -12.04
N PRO A 65 -13.08 -3.75 -11.05
CA PRO A 65 -12.36 -2.50 -10.84
C PRO A 65 -11.03 -2.71 -10.09
N SER A 66 -9.94 -2.13 -10.58
CA SER A 66 -8.61 -2.21 -9.97
C SER A 66 -7.68 -1.13 -10.52
N TRP A 67 -6.55 -0.89 -9.84
CA TRP A 67 -5.51 0.03 -10.33
C TRP A 67 -4.86 -0.49 -11.61
N LEU A 68 -4.56 -1.80 -11.68
CA LEU A 68 -3.90 -2.38 -12.86
C LEU A 68 -4.82 -2.48 -14.06
N TYR A 69 -6.14 -2.52 -13.87
CA TYR A 69 -7.08 -2.36 -14.98
C TYR A 69 -6.80 -1.07 -15.75
N ALA A 70 -6.74 0.07 -15.06
CA ALA A 70 -6.46 1.35 -15.71
C ALA A 70 -5.07 1.35 -16.39
N VAL A 71 -4.03 0.81 -15.74
CA VAL A 71 -2.68 0.68 -16.31
C VAL A 71 -2.70 -0.17 -17.57
N ASN A 72 -3.35 -1.33 -17.57
CA ASN A 72 -3.45 -2.24 -18.70
C ASN A 72 -4.25 -1.64 -19.88
N HIS A 73 -5.10 -0.63 -19.58
CA HIS A 73 -5.83 0.14 -20.61
C HIS A 73 -5.13 1.44 -21.01
N GLY A 74 -3.84 1.57 -20.68
CA GLY A 74 -2.96 2.66 -21.14
C GLY A 74 -2.97 3.90 -20.26
N ALA A 75 -3.39 3.81 -19.01
CA ALA A 75 -3.29 4.91 -18.06
C ALA A 75 -1.82 5.27 -17.79
N THR A 76 -1.49 6.54 -17.94
CA THR A 76 -0.22 7.15 -17.53
C THR A 76 -0.39 8.12 -16.36
N THR A 77 -1.63 8.30 -15.94
CA THR A 77 -2.06 9.16 -14.83
C THR A 77 -3.13 8.42 -14.04
N VAL A 78 -3.48 8.94 -12.86
CA VAL A 78 -4.57 8.37 -12.05
C VAL A 78 -5.91 8.85 -12.59
N TRP A 79 -6.78 7.90 -12.95
CA TRP A 79 -8.11 8.18 -13.45
C TRP A 79 -9.12 8.39 -12.33
N GLU A 80 -10.13 9.23 -12.58
CA GLU A 80 -11.25 9.47 -11.67
C GLU A 80 -12.14 8.23 -11.50
N HIS A 81 -12.39 7.54 -12.61
CA HIS A 81 -13.18 6.31 -12.65
C HIS A 81 -12.27 5.12 -12.94
N TRP A 82 -12.55 3.98 -12.31
CA TRP A 82 -11.79 2.75 -12.54
C TRP A 82 -11.81 2.32 -14.03
N ASP A 83 -12.92 2.58 -14.71
CA ASP A 83 -13.13 2.36 -16.16
C ASP A 83 -13.18 3.67 -16.94
N GLY A 84 -12.37 4.66 -16.58
CA GLY A 84 -12.27 5.92 -17.31
C GLY A 84 -12.16 5.75 -18.81
N ARG A 85 -11.51 4.64 -19.24
CA ARG A 85 -11.58 4.06 -20.58
C ARG A 85 -11.97 2.59 -20.45
N ARG A 86 -13.03 2.18 -21.17
CA ARG A 86 -13.55 0.83 -21.18
C ARG A 86 -12.82 -0.07 -22.18
N GLU A 87 -13.04 -1.38 -22.05
CA GLU A 87 -12.45 -2.38 -22.96
C GLU A 87 -12.77 -2.15 -24.43
N ASP A 88 -13.98 -1.67 -24.73
CA ASP A 88 -14.43 -1.33 -26.09
C ASP A 88 -13.84 0.00 -26.61
N GLY A 89 -13.00 0.65 -25.82
CA GLY A 89 -12.35 1.92 -26.13
C GLY A 89 -13.21 3.17 -25.87
N THR A 90 -14.45 3.00 -25.42
CA THR A 90 -15.32 4.11 -25.04
C THR A 90 -14.89 4.70 -23.69
N PHE A 91 -15.30 5.95 -23.43
CA PHE A 91 -15.08 6.59 -22.14
C PHE A 91 -16.24 6.29 -21.19
N TRP A 92 -15.95 6.33 -19.88
CA TRP A 92 -16.95 6.20 -18.84
C TRP A 92 -18.11 7.21 -19.02
N SER A 93 -17.78 8.46 -19.32
CA SER A 93 -18.71 9.52 -19.65
C SER A 93 -18.10 10.44 -20.72
N ALA A 94 -18.93 10.96 -21.64
CA ALA A 94 -18.50 11.95 -22.60
C ALA A 94 -18.39 13.35 -21.97
N ASP A 95 -19.18 13.64 -20.94
CA ASP A 95 -19.34 14.96 -20.37
C ASP A 95 -18.47 15.20 -19.12
N MET A 96 -18.24 14.16 -18.31
CA MET A 96 -17.48 14.24 -17.07
C MET A 96 -16.64 12.99 -16.86
N ASN A 97 -15.35 13.09 -17.16
CA ASN A 97 -14.39 12.02 -16.97
C ASN A 97 -12.99 12.63 -16.88
N SER A 98 -12.39 12.62 -15.69
CA SER A 98 -11.03 13.11 -15.51
C SER A 98 -10.03 11.96 -15.61
N PHE A 99 -9.00 12.14 -16.45
CA PHE A 99 -7.84 11.26 -16.51
C PHE A 99 -6.67 11.72 -15.62
N ASN A 100 -6.89 12.75 -14.82
CA ASN A 100 -5.90 13.31 -13.91
C ASN A 100 -6.54 13.64 -12.57
N HIS A 101 -6.93 12.61 -11.82
CA HIS A 101 -7.63 12.72 -10.54
C HIS A 101 -6.86 11.96 -9.44
N TYR A 102 -6.46 12.64 -8.38
CA TYR A 102 -5.50 12.12 -7.38
C TYR A 102 -6.04 11.02 -6.45
N ALA A 103 -7.36 10.92 -6.26
CA ALA A 103 -7.95 10.16 -5.14
C ALA A 103 -7.49 8.71 -5.06
N TYR A 104 -7.51 7.97 -6.17
CA TYR A 104 -7.05 6.57 -6.19
C TYR A 104 -5.52 6.44 -6.16
N GLY A 105 -4.78 7.51 -6.44
CA GLY A 105 -3.33 7.58 -6.28
C GLY A 105 -2.86 7.52 -4.83
N SER A 106 -3.77 7.65 -3.87
CA SER A 106 -3.50 7.43 -2.44
C SER A 106 -2.88 6.06 -2.12
N VAL A 107 -3.04 5.07 -3.00
CA VAL A 107 -2.38 3.76 -2.90
C VAL A 107 -0.86 3.88 -2.82
N ALA A 108 -0.27 4.91 -3.41
CA ALA A 108 1.17 5.18 -3.32
C ALA A 108 1.62 5.37 -1.85
N GLY A 109 0.81 6.04 -1.02
CA GLY A 109 1.07 6.15 0.42
C GLY A 109 1.22 4.78 1.06
N TRP A 110 0.28 3.86 0.81
CA TRP A 110 0.36 2.50 1.33
C TRP A 110 1.61 1.74 0.84
N VAL A 111 2.00 1.94 -0.43
CA VAL A 111 3.22 1.31 -0.96
C VAL A 111 4.47 1.79 -0.21
N PHE A 112 4.57 3.08 0.11
CA PHE A 112 5.69 3.61 0.88
C PHE A 112 5.64 3.22 2.35
N GLU A 113 4.48 3.34 3.00
CA GLU A 113 4.33 3.20 4.45
C GLU A 113 4.20 1.75 4.93
N GLU A 114 3.55 0.88 4.14
CA GLU A 114 3.31 -0.51 4.50
C GLU A 114 4.17 -1.48 3.69
N ALA A 115 4.13 -1.42 2.35
CA ALA A 115 4.88 -2.38 1.53
C ALA A 115 6.39 -2.16 1.67
N ALA A 116 6.88 -0.92 1.58
CA ALA A 116 8.26 -0.55 1.85
C ALA A 116 8.54 -0.32 3.34
N GLY A 117 7.51 0.02 4.11
CA GLY A 117 7.56 0.15 5.57
C GLY A 117 8.21 1.43 6.08
N ILE A 118 8.34 2.49 5.26
CA ILE A 118 9.00 3.74 5.67
C ILE A 118 8.00 4.69 6.32
N THR A 119 8.11 4.91 7.63
CA THR A 119 7.27 5.85 8.37
C THR A 119 8.11 6.72 9.32
N PRO A 120 7.67 7.96 9.62
CA PRO A 120 8.31 8.75 10.67
C PRO A 120 8.01 8.14 12.04
N ALA A 121 9.04 7.83 12.82
CA ALA A 121 8.88 7.48 14.24
C ALA A 121 8.83 8.74 15.13
N GLU A 122 9.37 9.86 14.62
CA GLU A 122 9.26 11.18 15.22
C GLU A 122 8.96 12.24 14.14
N PRO A 123 8.31 13.36 14.48
CA PRO A 123 7.97 14.39 13.53
C PRO A 123 9.15 14.81 12.64
N GLY A 124 8.88 15.03 11.35
CA GLY A 124 9.88 15.45 10.36
C GLY A 124 10.93 14.40 10.03
N PHE A 125 10.74 13.12 10.38
CA PHE A 125 11.71 12.04 10.24
C PHE A 125 12.97 12.24 11.10
N ALA A 126 12.87 12.89 12.26
CA ALA A 126 13.99 12.98 13.21
C ALA A 126 14.42 11.60 13.70
N ARG A 127 13.51 10.65 13.71
CA ARG A 127 13.75 9.20 13.79
C ARG A 127 12.81 8.49 12.82
N VAL A 128 13.28 7.38 12.24
CA VAL A 128 12.55 6.61 11.22
C VAL A 128 12.15 5.26 11.78
N ARG A 129 10.97 4.79 11.42
CA ARG A 129 10.57 3.39 11.55
C ARG A 129 10.57 2.74 10.17
N ILE A 130 11.22 1.58 10.03
CA ILE A 130 11.25 0.81 8.79
C ILE A 130 10.75 -0.60 9.08
N ALA A 131 9.53 -0.89 8.60
CA ALA A 131 8.80 -2.12 8.89
C ALA A 131 8.16 -2.68 7.61
N PRO A 132 8.95 -3.13 6.63
CA PRO A 132 8.46 -3.59 5.35
C PRO A 132 7.57 -4.84 5.50
N ARG A 133 6.60 -4.98 4.59
CA ARG A 133 5.72 -6.15 4.45
C ARG A 133 5.92 -6.77 3.08
N PRO A 134 6.93 -7.61 2.87
CA PRO A 134 7.18 -8.25 1.59
C PRO A 134 6.06 -9.19 1.18
N ASP A 135 5.79 -9.26 -0.14
CA ASP A 135 4.89 -10.25 -0.72
C ASP A 135 5.56 -10.87 -1.96
N ALA A 136 5.58 -12.21 -2.03
CA ALA A 136 6.26 -12.94 -3.08
C ALA A 136 5.67 -12.68 -4.47
N ARG A 137 4.38 -12.33 -4.56
CA ARG A 137 3.70 -12.01 -5.83
C ARG A 137 4.23 -10.73 -6.46
N LEU A 138 4.65 -9.76 -5.65
CA LEU A 138 5.33 -8.55 -6.13
C LEU A 138 6.81 -8.81 -6.43
N GLY A 139 7.43 -9.78 -5.73
CA GLY A 139 8.80 -10.22 -5.95
C GLY A 139 9.87 -9.31 -5.34
N ALA A 140 9.85 -8.03 -5.65
CA ALA A 140 10.77 -7.04 -5.12
C ALA A 140 10.15 -5.65 -5.06
N LEU A 141 10.64 -4.83 -4.12
CA LEU A 141 10.27 -3.42 -4.02
C LEU A 141 11.49 -2.61 -3.56
N ARG A 142 11.61 -1.39 -4.08
CA ARG A 142 12.51 -0.37 -3.55
C ARG A 142 11.79 0.96 -3.46
N ALA A 143 11.82 1.58 -2.28
CA ALA A 143 11.31 2.90 -2.05
C ALA A 143 12.39 3.80 -1.46
N VAL A 144 12.33 5.08 -1.81
CA VAL A 144 13.28 6.11 -1.36
C VAL A 144 12.49 7.35 -0.97
N VAL A 145 12.80 7.90 0.20
CA VAL A 145 12.21 9.14 0.71
C VAL A 145 13.34 10.11 1.04
N ASP A 146 13.32 11.30 0.44
CA ASP A 146 14.22 12.39 0.80
C ASP A 146 13.64 13.14 2.01
N THR A 147 14.37 13.17 3.10
CA THR A 147 13.99 13.81 4.36
C THR A 147 14.90 15.02 4.65
N PRO A 148 14.54 15.90 5.59
CA PRO A 148 15.43 16.99 6.01
C PRO A 148 16.79 16.51 6.53
N PHE A 149 16.90 15.26 6.98
CA PHE A 149 18.13 14.67 7.53
C PHE A 149 18.92 13.87 6.49
N GLY A 150 18.40 13.71 5.28
CA GLY A 150 18.98 12.92 4.21
C GLY A 150 18.03 11.83 3.70
N ARG A 151 18.58 10.97 2.86
CA ARG A 151 17.80 9.95 2.13
C ARG A 151 17.57 8.70 2.97
N VAL A 152 16.31 8.29 3.09
CA VAL A 152 15.90 6.99 3.63
C VAL A 152 15.59 6.06 2.46
N SER A 153 16.09 4.83 2.49
CA SER A 153 15.80 3.81 1.48
C SER A 153 15.42 2.50 2.17
N SER A 154 14.37 1.88 1.68
CA SER A 154 13.97 0.52 2.04
C SER A 154 13.77 -0.28 0.76
N ALA A 155 14.52 -1.37 0.63
CA ALA A 155 14.36 -2.32 -0.45
C ALA A 155 14.27 -3.74 0.09
N TRP A 156 13.49 -4.58 -0.58
CA TRP A 156 13.42 -6.00 -0.34
C TRP A 156 13.23 -6.77 -1.64
N SER A 157 13.74 -8.00 -1.66
CA SER A 157 13.57 -8.92 -2.77
C SER A 157 13.47 -10.35 -2.27
N TYR A 158 12.72 -11.19 -2.98
CA TYR A 158 12.69 -12.63 -2.76
C TYR A 158 13.83 -13.30 -3.52
N GLU A 159 14.69 -14.02 -2.78
CA GLU A 159 15.76 -14.86 -3.30
C GLU A 159 15.59 -16.27 -2.70
N ASP A 160 15.31 -17.29 -3.52
CA ASP A 160 15.14 -18.67 -3.09
C ASP A 160 14.21 -18.85 -1.86
N GLN A 161 13.03 -18.24 -1.90
CA GLN A 161 12.02 -18.23 -0.82
C GLN A 161 12.43 -17.48 0.46
N ARG A 162 13.56 -16.80 0.46
CA ARG A 162 13.96 -15.90 1.53
C ARG A 162 13.81 -14.45 1.09
N VAL A 163 13.56 -13.58 2.04
CA VAL A 163 13.55 -12.15 1.78
C VAL A 163 14.88 -11.57 2.17
N ARG A 164 15.50 -10.88 1.21
CA ARG A 164 16.67 -10.04 1.45
C ARG A 164 16.22 -8.61 1.59
N TYR A 165 16.77 -7.91 2.57
CA TYR A 165 16.50 -6.50 2.81
C TYR A 165 17.76 -5.67 2.64
N GLU A 166 17.62 -4.50 1.99
CA GLU A 166 18.64 -3.45 1.93
C GLU A 166 18.00 -2.14 2.43
N ILE A 167 18.50 -1.64 3.55
CA ILE A 167 17.92 -0.50 4.25
C ILE A 167 19.02 0.54 4.46
N THR A 168 18.74 1.80 4.12
CA THR A 168 19.62 2.94 4.42
C THR A 168 18.84 4.00 5.19
N THR A 169 19.42 4.48 6.29
CA THR A 169 18.85 5.55 7.10
C THR A 169 19.89 6.59 7.47
N PRO A 170 19.60 7.89 7.34
CA PRO A 170 20.50 8.97 7.72
C PRO A 170 20.47 9.30 9.22
N VAL A 171 19.50 8.76 9.96
CA VAL A 171 19.25 8.97 11.39
C VAL A 171 19.07 7.64 12.11
N GLU A 172 18.93 7.67 13.44
CA GLU A 172 18.51 6.48 14.20
C GLU A 172 17.19 5.94 13.65
N ALA A 173 17.11 4.63 13.49
CA ALA A 173 15.92 3.97 13.00
C ALA A 173 15.51 2.79 13.90
N GLU A 174 14.17 2.54 13.91
CA GLU A 174 13.58 1.32 14.40
C GLU A 174 13.32 0.38 13.21
N LEU A 175 14.09 -0.69 13.12
CA LEU A 175 13.88 -1.74 12.11
C LEU A 175 12.96 -2.81 12.69
N VAL A 176 11.89 -3.15 11.96
CA VAL A 176 11.00 -4.27 12.29
C VAL A 176 11.05 -5.29 11.17
N ILE A 177 11.89 -6.29 11.33
CA ILE A 177 12.17 -7.30 10.31
C ILE A 177 11.82 -8.68 10.88
N ASN A 178 10.99 -9.44 10.16
CA ASN A 178 10.58 -10.79 10.55
C ASN A 178 10.03 -10.86 12.01
N GLY A 179 9.23 -9.86 12.39
CA GLY A 179 8.65 -9.76 13.73
C GLY A 179 9.62 -9.34 14.85
N ARG A 180 10.87 -9.04 14.53
CA ARG A 180 11.87 -8.56 15.50
C ARG A 180 12.07 -7.07 15.34
N THR A 181 12.04 -6.35 16.45
CA THR A 181 12.31 -4.92 16.50
C THR A 181 13.72 -4.66 17.00
N GLN A 182 14.47 -3.84 16.28
CA GLN A 182 15.83 -3.42 16.64
C GLN A 182 16.01 -1.93 16.38
N ARG A 183 16.61 -1.22 17.32
CA ARG A 183 17.11 0.15 17.10
C ARG A 183 18.52 0.11 16.51
N VAL A 184 18.73 0.91 15.49
CA VAL A 184 20.01 1.01 14.80
C VAL A 184 20.39 2.47 14.56
N PRO A 185 21.70 2.81 14.59
CA PRO A 185 22.17 4.15 14.22
C PRO A 185 21.99 4.42 12.72
N ALA A 186 22.34 5.63 12.29
CA ALA A 186 22.46 5.95 10.87
C ALA A 186 23.42 4.97 10.17
N GLY A 187 23.05 4.47 8.99
CA GLY A 187 23.86 3.50 8.25
C GLY A 187 23.12 2.77 7.15
N THR A 188 23.80 1.78 6.56
CA THR A 188 23.22 0.85 5.57
C THR A 188 23.27 -0.57 6.12
N TYR A 189 22.17 -1.30 5.99
CA TYR A 189 21.95 -2.61 6.57
C TYR A 189 21.53 -3.60 5.48
N LEU A 190 22.22 -4.73 5.42
CA LEU A 190 21.87 -5.88 4.59
C LEU A 190 21.43 -7.03 5.52
N LEU A 191 20.22 -7.48 5.38
CA LEU A 191 19.56 -8.43 6.30
C LEU A 191 18.93 -9.58 5.53
#